data_5f9b93148df3eed10dfcb7215b1f524f
#
_entry.id   5f9b93148df3eed10dfcb7215b1f524f
#
_cell.length_a   1.000
_cell.length_b   1.000
_cell.length_c   1.000
_cell.angle_alpha   90.00
_cell.angle_beta   90.00
_cell.angle_gamma   90.00
#
_symmetry.space_group_name_H-M   'P 1'
#
loop_
_entity.id
_entity.type
_entity.pdbx_description
1 polymer ?
#
loop_
_entity_poly.entity_id
_entity_poly.type
_entity_poly.pdbx_seq_one_letter_code
_entity_poly.pdbx_strand_id
1 'polypeptide(L)'
;MINVTNIERFATHDGPGIRTTLFLKGCPLFCPWCANPETQSVKSTMFHNAVRCVGCRLCERACPHQAITFAQGNFTYREDRCQRCGACEQVCLQDAIAFQGKEMTLEAIMAELCRDRDYYENSGGGITFSGGEPFVQQEALWELLRACKQEGFHTAVETTGNYSSDLLIRMMPLIDLFLFDFKHPDDTILHTVCLLYTSDAADEGLGV
;
A
#
# COMPACT_ATOMS: atom_id res chain seq x y z
N MET A 1 5.20 4.99 -12.84
CA MET A 1 4.57 5.59 -11.64
C MET A 1 4.27 4.48 -10.65
N ILE A 2 4.48 4.73 -9.37
CA ILE A 2 4.38 3.78 -8.27
C ILE A 2 3.23 4.23 -7.37
N ASN A 3 2.30 3.33 -7.07
CA ASN A 3 1.14 3.64 -6.23
C ASN A 3 1.47 3.43 -4.75
N VAL A 4 1.54 4.53 -4.00
CA VAL A 4 1.95 4.58 -2.60
C VAL A 4 0.76 5.00 -1.74
N THR A 5 0.50 4.28 -0.65
CA THR A 5 -0.50 4.70 0.34
C THR A 5 0.10 5.67 1.34
N ASN A 6 1.25 5.33 1.89
CA ASN A 6 1.94 6.10 2.92
C ASN A 6 3.45 5.87 2.88
N ILE A 7 4.20 6.80 3.47
CA ILE A 7 5.61 6.66 3.82
C ILE A 7 5.72 6.98 5.31
N GLU A 8 5.92 5.97 6.13
CA GLU A 8 6.06 6.10 7.57
C GLU A 8 7.54 6.13 7.95
N ARG A 9 7.95 7.25 8.52
CA ARG A 9 9.32 7.45 8.97
C ARG A 9 9.45 7.06 10.45
N PHE A 10 10.63 6.64 10.85
CA PHE A 10 10.96 6.25 12.23
C PHE A 10 10.15 5.05 12.75
N ALA A 11 9.77 4.13 11.86
CA ALA A 11 9.15 2.86 12.24
C ALA A 11 10.14 2.00 13.04
N THR A 12 9.69 1.45 14.16
CA THR A 12 10.50 0.64 15.08
C THR A 12 9.99 -0.79 15.23
N HIS A 13 8.89 -1.13 14.54
CA HIS A 13 8.24 -2.45 14.61
C HIS A 13 8.29 -3.22 13.28
N ASP A 14 8.81 -2.60 12.22
CA ASP A 14 8.80 -3.15 10.87
C ASP A 14 10.17 -3.74 10.48
N GLY A 15 10.85 -4.35 11.43
CA GLY A 15 12.16 -4.96 11.31
C GLY A 15 13.19 -4.35 12.27
N PRO A 16 14.48 -4.74 12.17
CA PRO A 16 15.52 -4.26 13.05
C PRO A 16 15.86 -2.80 12.84
N GLY A 17 16.21 -2.10 13.92
CA GLY A 17 16.65 -0.71 13.91
C GLY A 17 15.54 0.29 13.62
N ILE A 18 15.91 1.53 13.31
CA ILE A 18 14.98 2.58 12.87
C ILE A 18 14.81 2.46 11.35
N ARG A 19 13.56 2.43 10.89
CA ARG A 19 13.25 2.19 9.48
C ARG A 19 12.33 3.27 8.92
N THR A 20 12.33 3.38 7.60
CA THR A 20 11.23 4.02 6.89
C THR A 20 10.44 2.93 6.17
N THR A 21 9.14 2.87 6.46
CA THR A 21 8.23 1.89 5.85
C THR A 21 7.47 2.55 4.71
N LEU A 22 7.64 2.01 3.51
CA LEU A 22 6.91 2.40 2.30
C LEU A 22 5.72 1.48 2.11
N PHE A 23 4.51 2.01 2.27
CA PHE A 23 3.26 1.27 2.08
C PHE A 23 2.82 1.37 0.62
N LEU A 24 2.96 0.28 -0.12
CA LEU A 24 2.51 0.16 -1.50
C LEU A 24 1.02 -0.20 -1.56
N LYS A 25 0.34 0.26 -2.62
CA LYS A 25 -1.06 -0.09 -2.88
C LYS A 25 -1.19 -1.37 -3.70
N GLY A 26 -2.29 -2.08 -3.46
CA GLY A 26 -2.63 -3.34 -4.09
C GLY A 26 -2.41 -4.52 -3.15
N CYS A 27 -3.45 -5.30 -2.95
CA CYS A 27 -3.39 -6.58 -2.24
C CYS A 27 -4.34 -7.55 -2.92
N PRO A 28 -3.93 -8.77 -3.20
CA PRO A 28 -4.81 -9.78 -3.77
C PRO A 28 -5.77 -10.37 -2.72
N LEU A 29 -5.52 -10.10 -1.43
CA LEU A 29 -6.32 -10.60 -0.32
C LEU A 29 -7.39 -9.59 0.10
N PHE A 30 -8.52 -10.11 0.61
CA PHE A 30 -9.64 -9.35 1.16
C PHE A 30 -9.93 -9.77 2.61
N CYS A 31 -8.89 -9.81 3.45
CA CYS A 31 -9.04 -10.21 4.84
C CYS A 31 -10.01 -9.29 5.58
N PRO A 32 -11.09 -9.80 6.23
CA PRO A 32 -12.04 -8.98 6.98
C PRO A 32 -11.41 -8.23 8.17
N TRP A 33 -10.29 -8.71 8.66
CA TRP A 33 -9.50 -8.10 9.75
C TRP A 33 -8.32 -7.27 9.26
N CYS A 34 -8.31 -6.85 7.98
CA CYS A 34 -7.21 -6.07 7.44
C CYS A 34 -7.04 -4.74 8.21
N ALA A 35 -5.82 -4.48 8.67
CA ALA A 35 -5.49 -3.23 9.35
C ALA A 35 -5.47 -2.03 8.39
N ASN A 36 -5.17 -2.28 7.10
CA ASN A 36 -5.00 -1.24 6.07
C ASN A 36 -5.89 -1.53 4.84
N PRO A 37 -7.23 -1.56 4.98
CA PRO A 37 -8.14 -1.93 3.88
C PRO A 37 -8.05 -0.98 2.67
N GLU A 38 -7.60 0.25 2.88
CA GLU A 38 -7.35 1.23 1.82
C GLU A 38 -6.23 0.84 0.87
N THR A 39 -5.38 -0.11 1.27
CA THR A 39 -4.28 -0.63 0.43
C THR A 39 -4.72 -1.71 -0.54
N GLN A 40 -5.92 -2.30 -0.39
CA GLN A 40 -6.38 -3.43 -1.21
C GLN A 40 -6.45 -3.07 -2.71
N SER A 41 -7.01 -1.91 -3.04
CA SER A 41 -7.01 -1.43 -4.43
C SER A 41 -5.64 -0.88 -4.84
N VAL A 42 -5.15 -1.26 -6.02
CA VAL A 42 -3.93 -0.64 -6.61
C VAL A 42 -4.17 0.85 -6.89
N LYS A 43 -5.37 1.21 -7.30
CA LYS A 43 -5.72 2.60 -7.61
C LYS A 43 -6.02 3.39 -6.34
N SER A 44 -5.75 4.70 -6.39
CA SER A 44 -6.16 5.63 -5.34
C SER A 44 -7.65 5.48 -5.05
N THR A 45 -8.03 5.37 -3.78
CA THR A 45 -9.40 5.12 -3.33
C THR A 45 -9.94 6.36 -2.62
N MET A 46 -11.13 6.80 -3.00
CA MET A 46 -11.79 7.92 -2.34
C MET A 46 -12.38 7.48 -0.99
N PHE A 47 -12.04 8.21 0.05
CA PHE A 47 -12.59 8.07 1.39
C PHE A 47 -13.54 9.25 1.68
N HIS A 48 -14.72 8.95 2.23
CA HIS A 48 -15.68 9.95 2.69
C HIS A 48 -15.95 9.78 4.18
N ASN A 49 -15.61 10.80 4.96
CA ASN A 49 -15.90 10.85 6.38
C ASN A 49 -17.29 11.49 6.61
N ALA A 50 -18.28 10.62 6.88
CA ALA A 50 -19.66 11.08 7.09
C ALA A 50 -19.83 11.94 8.36
N VAL A 51 -18.95 11.77 9.37
CA VAL A 51 -19.01 12.56 10.62
C VAL A 51 -18.56 14.00 10.39
N ARG A 52 -17.54 14.21 9.54
CA ARG A 52 -17.08 15.56 9.16
C ARG A 52 -17.95 16.22 8.10
N CYS A 53 -18.71 15.44 7.34
CA CYS A 53 -19.49 15.94 6.21
C CYS A 53 -20.70 16.73 6.69
N VAL A 54 -20.75 18.02 6.36
CA VAL A 54 -21.89 18.91 6.66
C VAL A 54 -22.92 18.98 5.53
N GLY A 55 -22.79 18.16 4.49
CA GLY A 55 -23.74 18.10 3.38
C GLY A 55 -23.80 19.35 2.49
N CYS A 56 -22.73 20.16 2.45
CA CYS A 56 -22.70 21.43 1.69
C CYS A 56 -22.73 21.26 0.16
N ARG A 57 -22.51 20.07 -0.36
CA ARG A 57 -22.54 19.67 -1.78
C ARG A 57 -21.55 20.40 -2.69
N LEU A 58 -20.49 21.01 -2.13
CA LEU A 58 -19.43 21.63 -2.94
C LEU A 58 -18.70 20.58 -3.80
N CYS A 59 -18.43 19.41 -3.25
CA CYS A 59 -17.80 18.30 -3.96
C CYS A 59 -18.62 17.75 -5.14
N GLU A 60 -19.95 17.73 -5.02
CA GLU A 60 -20.86 17.35 -6.11
C GLU A 60 -20.77 18.36 -7.27
N ARG A 61 -20.78 19.66 -6.94
CA ARG A 61 -20.69 20.75 -7.95
C ARG A 61 -19.31 20.82 -8.60
N ALA A 62 -18.26 20.52 -7.84
CA ALA A 62 -16.89 20.57 -8.34
C ALA A 62 -16.49 19.33 -9.17
N CYS A 63 -17.28 18.24 -9.12
CA CYS A 63 -16.93 17.01 -9.82
C CYS A 63 -17.25 17.09 -11.31
N PRO A 64 -16.25 17.21 -12.22
CA PRO A 64 -16.50 17.33 -13.66
C PRO A 64 -17.08 16.04 -14.26
N HIS A 65 -16.93 14.91 -13.57
CA HIS A 65 -17.37 13.59 -14.03
C HIS A 65 -18.67 13.11 -13.35
N GLN A 66 -19.29 13.97 -12.52
CA GLN A 66 -20.54 13.64 -11.82
C GLN A 66 -20.45 12.32 -11.04
N ALA A 67 -19.27 12.03 -10.48
CA ALA A 67 -19.01 10.83 -9.68
C ALA A 67 -19.58 10.95 -8.26
N ILE A 68 -19.95 12.14 -7.81
CA ILE A 68 -20.50 12.40 -6.48
C ILE A 68 -21.90 12.99 -6.64
N THR A 69 -22.85 12.45 -5.89
CA THR A 69 -24.22 12.95 -5.82
C THR A 69 -24.73 12.94 -4.38
N PHE A 70 -25.71 13.81 -4.10
CA PHE A 70 -26.46 13.80 -2.84
C PHE A 70 -27.94 13.56 -3.16
N ALA A 71 -28.47 12.42 -2.71
CA ALA A 71 -29.88 12.10 -2.80
C ALA A 71 -30.47 12.04 -1.39
N GLN A 72 -31.52 12.83 -1.13
CA GLN A 72 -32.16 12.91 0.19
C GLN A 72 -31.18 13.16 1.35
N GLY A 73 -30.14 13.96 1.13
CA GLY A 73 -29.09 14.24 2.12
C GLY A 73 -27.99 13.18 2.23
N ASN A 74 -28.11 12.06 1.53
CA ASN A 74 -27.11 10.99 1.55
C ASN A 74 -26.06 11.20 0.47
N PHE A 75 -24.79 11.12 0.86
CA PHE A 75 -23.64 11.11 -0.06
C PHE A 75 -23.61 9.79 -0.81
N THR A 76 -23.43 9.86 -2.12
CA THR A 76 -23.23 8.68 -2.97
C THR A 76 -22.04 8.92 -3.89
N TYR A 77 -21.15 7.93 -3.97
CA TYR A 77 -19.97 7.95 -4.82
C TYR A 77 -20.05 6.85 -5.88
N ARG A 78 -19.74 7.21 -7.11
CA ARG A 78 -19.67 6.31 -8.24
C ARG A 78 -18.23 6.19 -8.74
N GLU A 79 -17.57 5.10 -8.34
CA GLU A 79 -16.17 4.85 -8.69
C GLU A 79 -15.98 4.69 -10.21
N ASP A 80 -16.96 4.08 -10.90
CA ASP A 80 -16.96 3.88 -12.35
C ASP A 80 -16.90 5.20 -13.14
N ARG A 81 -17.31 6.33 -12.54
CA ARG A 81 -17.23 7.66 -13.14
C ARG A 81 -16.03 8.47 -12.67
N CYS A 82 -15.38 8.07 -11.60
CA CYS A 82 -14.33 8.85 -10.98
C CYS A 82 -13.01 8.75 -11.74
N GLN A 83 -12.48 9.92 -12.14
CA GLN A 83 -11.15 10.01 -12.76
C GLN A 83 -10.04 10.39 -11.78
N ARG A 84 -10.33 10.38 -10.48
CA ARG A 84 -9.37 10.67 -9.39
C ARG A 84 -8.64 12.02 -9.51
N CYS A 85 -9.32 13.01 -10.10
CA CYS A 85 -8.75 14.35 -10.36
C CYS A 85 -8.53 15.21 -9.10
N GLY A 86 -9.04 14.79 -7.93
CA GLY A 86 -8.86 15.50 -6.66
C GLY A 86 -9.73 16.75 -6.46
N ALA A 87 -10.51 17.18 -7.45
CA ALA A 87 -11.30 18.41 -7.36
C ALA A 87 -12.27 18.44 -6.17
N CYS A 88 -12.87 17.30 -5.83
CA CYS A 88 -13.78 17.17 -4.68
C CYS A 88 -13.06 17.28 -3.33
N GLU A 89 -11.83 16.80 -3.23
CA GLU A 89 -10.97 16.91 -2.05
C GLU A 89 -10.56 18.38 -1.82
N GLN A 90 -10.11 19.06 -2.89
CA GLN A 90 -9.65 20.46 -2.83
C GLN A 90 -10.72 21.44 -2.36
N VAL A 91 -12.00 21.19 -2.67
CA VAL A 91 -13.10 22.09 -2.29
C VAL A 91 -13.74 21.74 -0.96
N CYS A 92 -13.31 20.65 -0.31
CA CYS A 92 -13.90 20.18 0.94
C CYS A 92 -13.33 20.93 2.15
N LEU A 93 -13.99 21.98 2.60
CA LEU A 93 -13.59 22.80 3.74
C LEU A 93 -13.62 22.04 5.09
N GLN A 94 -14.21 20.85 5.12
CA GLN A 94 -14.32 20.02 6.32
C GLN A 94 -13.37 18.83 6.29
N ASP A 95 -12.50 18.73 5.29
CA ASP A 95 -11.63 17.56 5.08
C ASP A 95 -12.40 16.23 5.18
N ALA A 96 -13.66 16.24 4.70
CA ALA A 96 -14.53 15.07 4.73
C ALA A 96 -14.31 14.13 3.54
N ILE A 97 -13.54 14.57 2.53
CA ILE A 97 -13.15 13.74 1.39
C ILE A 97 -11.63 13.75 1.29
N ALA A 98 -11.06 12.57 1.16
CA ALA A 98 -9.64 12.38 0.89
C ALA A 98 -9.43 11.22 -0.08
N PHE A 99 -8.40 11.29 -0.90
CA PHE A 99 -7.95 10.15 -1.69
C PHE A 99 -6.83 9.42 -0.96
N GLN A 100 -7.04 8.13 -0.71
CA GLN A 100 -6.05 7.25 -0.11
C GLN A 100 -5.15 6.67 -1.19
N GLY A 101 -3.86 7.03 -1.08
CA GLY A 101 -2.84 6.67 -2.06
C GLY A 101 -2.64 7.71 -3.16
N LYS A 102 -1.41 7.81 -3.57
CA LYS A 102 -0.92 8.71 -4.61
C LYS A 102 0.06 8.01 -5.52
N GLU A 103 0.13 8.46 -6.76
CA GLU A 103 1.19 8.06 -7.68
C GLU A 103 2.45 8.89 -7.43
N MET A 104 3.59 8.21 -7.29
CA MET A 104 4.91 8.83 -7.10
C MET A 104 5.89 8.28 -8.12
N THR A 105 6.89 9.09 -8.48
CA THR A 105 8.03 8.59 -9.28
C THR A 105 9.04 7.91 -8.36
N LEU A 106 9.90 7.06 -8.93
CA LEU A 106 11.00 6.42 -8.21
C LEU A 106 11.90 7.47 -7.54
N GLU A 107 12.25 8.54 -8.27
CA GLU A 107 13.11 9.61 -7.77
C GLU A 107 12.48 10.33 -6.57
N ALA A 108 11.19 10.60 -6.62
CA ALA A 108 10.48 11.26 -5.51
C ALA A 108 10.44 10.37 -4.26
N ILE A 109 10.23 9.07 -4.43
CA ILE A 109 10.26 8.10 -3.32
C ILE A 109 11.69 8.03 -2.76
N MET A 110 12.69 7.82 -3.59
CA MET A 110 14.08 7.72 -3.15
C MET A 110 14.55 8.99 -2.44
N ALA A 111 14.12 10.18 -2.89
CA ALA A 111 14.42 11.43 -2.19
C ALA A 111 13.89 11.45 -0.76
N GLU A 112 12.68 10.91 -0.51
CA GLU A 112 12.14 10.78 0.84
C GLU A 112 12.89 9.72 1.66
N LEU A 113 13.19 8.56 1.08
CA LEU A 113 13.88 7.48 1.78
C LEU A 113 15.31 7.86 2.18
N CYS A 114 16.04 8.60 1.34
CA CYS A 114 17.39 9.05 1.63
C CYS A 114 17.49 10.08 2.77
N ARG A 115 16.39 10.73 3.14
CA ARG A 115 16.38 11.74 4.24
C ARG A 115 16.75 11.16 5.60
N ASP A 116 16.51 9.87 5.80
CA ASP A 116 16.70 9.20 7.08
C ASP A 116 17.94 8.30 7.12
N ARG A 117 18.85 8.44 6.15
CA ARG A 117 20.09 7.65 6.03
C ARG A 117 20.85 7.51 7.35
N ASP A 118 21.11 8.63 8.02
CA ASP A 118 21.88 8.64 9.27
C ASP A 118 21.23 7.80 10.36
N TYR A 119 19.88 7.73 10.38
CA TYR A 119 19.16 6.90 11.35
C TYR A 119 19.28 5.43 11.00
N TYR A 120 19.25 5.05 9.72
CA TYR A 120 19.44 3.66 9.30
C TYR A 120 20.83 3.17 9.65
N GLU A 121 21.86 3.95 9.31
CA GLU A 121 23.27 3.58 9.56
C GLU A 121 23.57 3.47 11.06
N ASN A 122 23.09 4.40 11.89
CA ASN A 122 23.34 4.41 13.32
C ASN A 122 22.55 3.33 14.11
N SER A 123 21.44 2.86 13.58
CA SER A 123 20.58 1.89 14.28
C SER A 123 20.66 0.48 13.73
N GLY A 124 21.33 0.26 12.59
CA GLY A 124 21.23 -0.99 11.83
C GLY A 124 19.87 -1.20 11.20
N GLY A 125 19.14 -0.10 10.93
CA GLY A 125 17.83 -0.09 10.29
C GLY A 125 17.89 -0.08 8.77
N GLY A 126 16.88 0.50 8.13
CA GLY A 126 16.80 0.59 6.66
C GLY A 126 15.41 0.87 6.15
N ILE A 127 15.08 0.28 5.00
CA ILE A 127 13.79 0.46 4.34
C ILE A 127 12.98 -0.82 4.47
N THR A 128 11.69 -0.68 4.78
CA THR A 128 10.70 -1.78 4.73
C THR A 128 9.65 -1.47 3.68
N PHE A 129 9.41 -2.41 2.80
CA PHE A 129 8.33 -2.36 1.83
C PHE A 129 7.15 -3.17 2.38
N SER A 130 6.02 -2.52 2.56
CA SER A 130 4.80 -3.07 3.15
C SER A 130 3.57 -2.48 2.43
N GLY A 131 2.41 -2.45 3.09
CA GLY A 131 1.18 -1.81 2.60
C GLY A 131 0.06 -2.80 2.38
N GLY A 132 -0.27 -3.07 1.12
CA GLY A 132 -1.07 -4.24 0.71
C GLY A 132 -0.19 -5.47 0.61
N GLU A 133 0.07 -5.94 -0.61
CA GLU A 133 1.09 -6.93 -0.92
C GLU A 133 2.10 -6.28 -1.87
N PRO A 134 3.33 -6.01 -1.45
CA PRO A 134 4.32 -5.30 -2.27
C PRO A 134 4.57 -5.95 -3.63
N PHE A 135 4.51 -7.28 -3.69
CA PHE A 135 4.72 -8.04 -4.93
C PHE A 135 3.61 -7.83 -5.97
N VAL A 136 2.47 -7.22 -5.63
CA VAL A 136 1.45 -6.81 -6.61
C VAL A 136 1.99 -5.77 -7.59
N GLN A 137 2.85 -4.88 -7.12
CA GLN A 137 3.54 -3.89 -7.95
C GLN A 137 4.97 -4.37 -8.30
N GLN A 138 5.11 -5.58 -8.85
CA GLN A 138 6.36 -6.30 -9.00
C GLN A 138 7.49 -5.50 -9.67
N GLU A 139 7.22 -4.80 -10.77
CA GLU A 139 8.26 -4.02 -11.46
C GLU A 139 8.67 -2.79 -10.64
N ALA A 140 7.70 -2.12 -10.01
CA ALA A 140 7.97 -0.99 -9.12
C ALA A 140 8.77 -1.43 -7.88
N LEU A 141 8.41 -2.54 -7.26
CA LEU A 141 9.14 -3.11 -6.13
C LEU A 141 10.58 -3.44 -6.53
N TRP A 142 10.78 -4.05 -7.69
CA TRP A 142 12.11 -4.39 -8.18
C TRP A 142 12.99 -3.15 -8.42
N GLU A 143 12.43 -2.09 -9.03
CA GLU A 143 13.15 -0.82 -9.22
C GLU A 143 13.51 -0.16 -7.88
N LEU A 144 12.57 -0.14 -6.93
CA LEU A 144 12.78 0.39 -5.59
C LEU A 144 13.86 -0.37 -4.82
N LEU A 145 13.79 -1.70 -4.81
CA LEU A 145 14.79 -2.56 -4.15
C LEU A 145 16.18 -2.32 -4.73
N ARG A 146 16.30 -2.27 -6.06
CA ARG A 146 17.58 -1.98 -6.73
C ARG A 146 18.12 -0.60 -6.35
N ALA A 147 17.29 0.43 -6.37
CA ALA A 147 17.69 1.78 -6.00
C ALA A 147 18.15 1.82 -4.52
N CYS A 148 17.43 1.17 -3.60
CA CYS A 148 17.83 1.07 -2.21
C CYS A 148 19.17 0.34 -2.03
N LYS A 149 19.42 -0.73 -2.80
CA LYS A 149 20.70 -1.44 -2.77
C LYS A 149 21.86 -0.60 -3.32
N GLN A 150 21.62 0.21 -4.35
CA GLN A 150 22.62 1.16 -4.87
C GLN A 150 23.02 2.22 -3.85
N GLU A 151 22.06 2.63 -3.01
CA GLU A 151 22.29 3.54 -1.88
C GLU A 151 22.91 2.86 -0.64
N GLY A 152 23.08 1.54 -0.66
CA GLY A 152 23.63 0.76 0.45
C GLY A 152 22.63 0.49 1.58
N PHE A 153 21.33 0.70 1.38
CA PHE A 153 20.31 0.49 2.41
C PHE A 153 20.04 -1.01 2.63
N HIS A 154 19.82 -1.35 3.90
CA HIS A 154 19.23 -2.63 4.27
C HIS A 154 17.74 -2.63 3.90
N THR A 155 17.31 -3.66 3.19
CA THR A 155 15.95 -3.78 2.65
C THR A 155 15.19 -4.91 3.32
N ALA A 156 13.98 -4.63 3.79
CA ALA A 156 13.03 -5.63 4.27
C ALA A 156 11.75 -5.59 3.43
N VAL A 157 11.10 -6.73 3.28
CA VAL A 157 9.78 -6.82 2.64
C VAL A 157 8.84 -7.56 3.57
N GLU A 158 7.74 -6.90 3.93
CA GLU A 158 6.61 -7.51 4.62
C GLU A 158 5.64 -8.05 3.58
N THR A 159 5.33 -9.33 3.67
CA THR A 159 4.59 -10.04 2.62
C THR A 159 3.73 -11.17 3.18
N THR A 160 2.63 -11.43 2.51
CA THR A 160 1.77 -12.60 2.79
C THR A 160 2.26 -13.87 2.10
N GLY A 161 3.29 -13.79 1.23
CA GLY A 161 3.79 -14.92 0.45
C GLY A 161 2.97 -15.24 -0.82
N ASN A 162 1.96 -14.44 -1.15
CA ASN A 162 1.10 -14.69 -2.32
C ASN A 162 1.72 -14.15 -3.61
N TYR A 163 2.72 -14.83 -4.11
CA TYR A 163 3.42 -14.53 -5.38
C TYR A 163 4.10 -15.79 -5.92
N SER A 164 4.50 -15.76 -7.20
CA SER A 164 5.15 -16.91 -7.85
C SER A 164 6.59 -17.10 -7.37
N SER A 165 7.07 -18.35 -7.37
CA SER A 165 8.44 -18.72 -7.04
C SER A 165 9.46 -18.00 -7.94
N ASP A 166 9.16 -17.83 -9.24
CA ASP A 166 10.04 -17.13 -10.18
C ASP A 166 10.24 -15.66 -9.78
N LEU A 167 9.19 -15.01 -9.32
CA LEU A 167 9.24 -13.63 -8.86
C LEU A 167 10.07 -13.51 -7.59
N LEU A 168 9.91 -14.44 -6.64
CA LEU A 168 10.72 -14.52 -5.44
C LEU A 168 12.20 -14.69 -5.78
N ILE A 169 12.55 -15.68 -6.62
CA ILE A 169 13.94 -15.94 -7.02
C ILE A 169 14.58 -14.70 -7.66
N ARG A 170 13.83 -13.97 -8.49
CA ARG A 170 14.30 -12.73 -9.12
C ARG A 170 14.62 -11.63 -8.09
N MET A 171 13.80 -11.49 -7.06
CA MET A 171 13.91 -10.38 -6.09
C MET A 171 14.74 -10.71 -4.86
N MET A 172 14.86 -11.97 -4.51
CA MET A 172 15.57 -12.44 -3.30
C MET A 172 16.98 -11.86 -3.13
N PRO A 173 17.82 -11.70 -4.19
CA PRO A 173 19.14 -11.08 -4.05
C PRO A 173 19.13 -9.61 -3.62
N LEU A 174 17.98 -8.94 -3.70
CA LEU A 174 17.79 -7.54 -3.38
C LEU A 174 17.11 -7.33 -2.01
N ILE A 175 16.76 -8.42 -1.31
CA ILE A 175 16.00 -8.39 -0.04
C ILE A 175 16.86 -9.01 1.05
N ASP A 176 17.16 -8.23 2.10
CA ASP A 176 17.96 -8.71 3.23
C ASP A 176 17.11 -9.41 4.30
N LEU A 177 15.82 -9.06 4.38
CA LEU A 177 14.92 -9.61 5.39
C LEU A 177 13.49 -9.74 4.83
N PHE A 178 12.90 -10.91 5.03
CA PHE A 178 11.48 -11.14 4.83
C PHE A 178 10.75 -11.12 6.17
N LEU A 179 9.67 -10.35 6.25
CA LEU A 179 8.71 -10.32 7.34
C LEU A 179 7.43 -10.97 6.83
N PHE A 180 7.23 -12.24 7.19
CA PHE A 180 6.05 -12.98 6.73
C PHE A 180 4.84 -12.68 7.60
N ASP A 181 3.79 -12.15 6.98
CA ASP A 181 2.50 -11.90 7.60
C ASP A 181 1.58 -13.11 7.44
N PHE A 182 1.60 -13.98 8.43
CA PHE A 182 0.83 -15.21 8.45
C PHE A 182 -0.65 -14.92 8.79
N LYS A 183 -1.49 -14.85 7.76
CA LYS A 183 -2.88 -14.37 7.90
C LYS A 183 -3.80 -15.32 8.64
N HIS A 184 -3.67 -16.64 8.46
CA HIS A 184 -4.47 -17.64 9.18
C HIS A 184 -3.84 -19.04 9.08
N PRO A 185 -3.93 -19.88 10.13
CA PRO A 185 -3.42 -21.27 10.09
C PRO A 185 -4.32 -22.27 9.36
N ASP A 186 -5.55 -21.90 9.01
CA ASP A 186 -6.52 -22.74 8.33
C ASP A 186 -6.62 -22.34 6.85
N ASP A 187 -6.22 -23.24 5.95
CA ASP A 187 -6.24 -23.02 4.52
C ASP A 187 -7.65 -22.74 3.98
N THR A 188 -8.68 -23.36 4.55
CA THR A 188 -10.06 -23.10 4.15
C THR A 188 -10.44 -21.64 4.40
N ILE A 189 -10.02 -21.08 5.53
CA ILE A 189 -10.25 -19.66 5.85
C ILE A 189 -9.42 -18.77 4.93
N LEU A 190 -8.16 -19.10 4.66
CA LEU A 190 -7.34 -18.37 3.71
C LEU A 190 -8.01 -18.30 2.34
N HIS A 191 -8.51 -19.42 1.82
CA HIS A 191 -9.14 -19.47 0.51
C HIS A 191 -10.55 -18.85 0.46
N THR A 192 -11.39 -19.08 1.48
CA THR A 192 -12.80 -18.66 1.43
C THR A 192 -13.05 -17.27 2.01
N VAL A 193 -12.28 -16.87 3.00
CA VAL A 193 -12.47 -15.62 3.73
C VAL A 193 -11.47 -14.55 3.30
N CYS A 194 -10.18 -14.90 3.18
CA CYS A 194 -9.15 -13.97 2.72
C CYS A 194 -9.03 -13.92 1.19
N LEU A 195 -9.73 -14.82 0.47
CA LEU A 195 -9.69 -14.96 -0.99
C LEU A 195 -8.28 -15.22 -1.54
N LEU A 196 -7.47 -15.95 -0.79
CA LEU A 196 -6.17 -16.42 -1.25
C LEU A 196 -6.38 -17.58 -2.23
N TYR A 197 -6.15 -17.36 -3.53
CA TYR A 197 -6.41 -18.36 -4.55
C TYR A 197 -5.23 -19.29 -4.84
N THR A 198 -4.01 -18.88 -4.56
CA THR A 198 -2.81 -19.71 -4.63
C THR A 198 -1.75 -19.20 -3.68
N SER A 199 -1.20 -20.07 -2.84
CA SER A 199 0.12 -19.88 -2.24
C SER A 199 1.06 -20.90 -2.87
N ASP A 200 1.53 -20.66 -4.09
CA ASP A 200 2.48 -21.55 -4.77
C ASP A 200 3.75 -21.78 -3.94
N ALA A 201 4.07 -20.87 -3.02
CA ALA A 201 5.22 -20.99 -2.14
C ALA A 201 5.05 -22.06 -1.04
N ALA A 202 3.82 -22.41 -0.67
CA ALA A 202 3.55 -23.44 0.36
C ALA A 202 3.46 -24.86 -0.23
N ASP A 203 3.05 -24.99 -1.49
CA ASP A 203 2.85 -26.28 -2.15
C ASP A 203 4.13 -26.90 -2.76
N GLU A 204 5.18 -26.09 -2.98
CA GLU A 204 6.45 -26.58 -3.53
C GLU A 204 7.48 -26.99 -2.47
N GLY A 205 7.03 -27.56 -1.36
CA GLY A 205 7.88 -28.44 -0.56
C GLY A 205 9.18 -27.84 -0.03
N LEU A 206 9.17 -26.64 0.53
CA LEU A 206 10.12 -26.29 1.55
C LEU A 206 9.65 -27.02 2.82
N GLY A 207 10.00 -28.33 2.88
CA GLY A 207 9.70 -29.16 4.01
C GLY A 207 10.24 -28.54 5.29
N VAL A 208 9.35 -28.26 6.21
CA VAL A 208 9.64 -28.09 7.63
C VAL A 208 9.58 -29.43 8.28
#